data_5f23917804a1012142641bb22374d029
#
_entry.id   5f23917804a1012142641bb22374d029
#
_cell.length_a   1.000
_cell.length_b   1.000
_cell.length_c   1.000
_cell.angle_alpha   90.00
_cell.angle_beta   90.00
_cell.angle_gamma   90.00
#
_symmetry.space_group_name_H-M   'P 1'
#
loop_
_entity.id
_entity.type
_entity.pdbx_description
1 polymer ?
#
loop_
_entity_poly.entity_id
_entity_poly.type
_entity_poly.pdbx_seq_one_letter_code
_entity_poly.pdbx_strand_id
1 'polypeptide(L)'
;MKRRLFLIAALGAAAAPVWPAEARFERGVLWRVSRKGEAPSHVYGTIHDADARLAELPASVSGAFGRSRSLMLEFLPDAYTRERFIEAALFVDRQTLEEKIGADDFARVLEELAPIGLTREFVAKLKPWGALINLRAARGDSAATHEAQLLQRARERRMAVAQIEGVEEQIFTFDECPMDSQVALLKHSLAHRGELVELANRTMGAYLERDLAAIWRLREAFIARYPEVAAHQAVMTKRVLYDRSVVMAFRMQRELRRGDAFVAVGALHLYGENGVLALLAQDGYRSTRVY
;
A
#
# COMPACT_ATOMS: atom_id res chain seq x y z
N MET A 1 39.69 -63.25 -12.01
CA MET A 1 39.57 -61.77 -12.00
C MET A 1 38.18 -61.41 -12.45
N LYS A 2 37.26 -61.06 -11.56
CA LYS A 2 35.85 -60.69 -11.86
C LYS A 2 35.74 -59.15 -11.76
N ARG A 3 35.51 -58.46 -12.86
CA ARG A 3 35.21 -57.02 -12.93
C ARG A 3 33.76 -56.80 -12.51
N ARG A 4 33.54 -56.09 -11.40
CA ARG A 4 32.22 -55.60 -10.99
C ARG A 4 32.01 -54.24 -11.69
N LEU A 5 30.99 -54.19 -12.55
CA LEU A 5 30.43 -52.92 -13.05
C LEU A 5 29.59 -52.30 -11.96
N PHE A 6 29.91 -51.06 -11.58
CA PHE A 6 29.04 -50.20 -10.77
C PHE A 6 28.14 -49.41 -11.74
N LEU A 7 26.85 -49.66 -11.68
CA LEU A 7 25.84 -48.82 -12.32
C LEU A 7 25.60 -47.61 -11.37
N ILE A 8 25.97 -46.43 -11.83
CA ILE A 8 25.58 -45.17 -11.19
C ILE A 8 24.22 -44.79 -11.76
N ALA A 9 23.15 -44.96 -10.96
CA ALA A 9 21.84 -44.43 -11.29
C ALA A 9 21.86 -42.89 -11.04
N ALA A 10 21.89 -42.10 -12.13
CA ALA A 10 21.70 -40.68 -12.06
C ALA A 10 20.21 -40.39 -11.78
N LEU A 11 19.91 -40.06 -10.53
CA LEU A 11 18.61 -39.46 -10.17
C LEU A 11 18.59 -38.04 -10.77
N GLY A 12 17.92 -37.90 -11.89
CA GLY A 12 17.55 -36.61 -12.45
C GLY A 12 16.56 -35.91 -11.52
N ALA A 13 17.01 -35.05 -10.65
CA ALA A 13 16.15 -34.09 -9.97
C ALA A 13 15.56 -33.15 -11.06
N ALA A 14 14.30 -33.35 -11.42
CA ALA A 14 13.58 -32.39 -12.24
C ALA A 14 13.54 -31.06 -11.48
N ALA A 15 14.36 -30.11 -11.86
CA ALA A 15 14.30 -28.75 -11.37
C ALA A 15 12.92 -28.21 -11.74
N ALA A 16 12.09 -27.95 -10.72
CA ALA A 16 10.85 -27.20 -10.94
C ALA A 16 11.21 -25.87 -11.61
N PRO A 17 10.43 -25.41 -12.62
CA PRO A 17 10.72 -24.14 -13.27
C PRO A 17 10.70 -23.03 -12.19
N VAL A 18 11.84 -22.38 -11.96
CA VAL A 18 11.95 -21.19 -11.16
C VAL A 18 11.37 -20.05 -12.02
N TRP A 19 10.10 -19.76 -11.81
CA TRP A 19 9.48 -18.60 -12.44
C TRP A 19 10.13 -17.36 -11.84
N PRO A 20 10.39 -16.29 -12.62
CA PRO A 20 10.82 -15.02 -12.07
C PRO A 20 9.85 -14.59 -10.96
N ALA A 21 10.36 -14.08 -9.84
CA ALA A 21 9.53 -13.72 -8.68
C ALA A 21 8.41 -12.73 -9.06
N GLU A 22 8.66 -11.85 -10.04
CA GLU A 22 7.69 -10.88 -10.57
C GLU A 22 6.46 -11.55 -11.19
N ALA A 23 6.63 -12.50 -12.08
CA ALA A 23 5.51 -13.20 -12.74
C ALA A 23 4.63 -13.98 -11.75
N ARG A 24 5.15 -14.27 -10.55
CA ARG A 24 4.46 -15.09 -9.56
C ARG A 24 3.30 -14.38 -8.86
N PHE A 25 3.36 -13.05 -8.70
CA PHE A 25 2.40 -12.25 -7.92
C PHE A 25 1.72 -11.14 -8.76
N GLU A 26 1.67 -11.32 -10.07
CA GLU A 26 1.11 -10.32 -10.99
C GLU A 26 -0.40 -10.13 -10.83
N ARG A 27 -1.12 -11.19 -10.49
CA ARG A 27 -2.58 -11.20 -10.39
C ARG A 27 -3.06 -11.83 -9.09
N GLY A 28 -4.03 -11.18 -8.47
CA GLY A 28 -4.67 -11.59 -7.23
C GLY A 28 -4.44 -10.61 -6.09
N VAL A 29 -5.48 -10.30 -5.36
CA VAL A 29 -5.44 -9.41 -4.20
C VAL A 29 -5.67 -10.13 -2.87
N LEU A 30 -6.13 -11.39 -2.88
CA LEU A 30 -6.24 -12.22 -1.68
C LEU A 30 -5.39 -13.48 -1.82
N TRP A 31 -4.49 -13.68 -0.87
CA TRP A 31 -3.53 -14.77 -0.87
C TRP A 31 -3.60 -15.56 0.44
N ARG A 32 -3.65 -16.89 0.33
CA ARG A 32 -3.45 -17.79 1.45
C ARG A 32 -1.94 -17.99 1.63
N VAL A 33 -1.46 -17.67 2.82
CA VAL A 33 -0.04 -17.74 3.18
C VAL A 33 0.14 -18.83 4.24
N SER A 34 1.08 -19.75 4.03
CA SER A 34 1.32 -20.87 4.91
C SER A 34 2.78 -21.27 4.99
N ARG A 35 3.21 -21.75 6.14
CA ARG A 35 4.52 -22.37 6.36
C ARG A 35 4.34 -23.72 7.04
N LYS A 36 5.28 -24.66 6.85
CA LYS A 36 5.18 -26.01 7.41
C LYS A 36 5.04 -25.96 8.93
N GLY A 37 4.02 -26.62 9.46
CA GLY A 37 3.73 -26.69 10.90
C GLY A 37 2.90 -25.52 11.44
N GLU A 38 2.48 -24.57 10.59
CA GLU A 38 1.66 -23.42 10.97
C GLU A 38 0.29 -23.51 10.31
N ALA A 39 -0.76 -23.07 11.01
CA ALA A 39 -2.07 -22.90 10.40
C ALA A 39 -2.00 -21.77 9.36
N PRO A 40 -2.69 -21.90 8.21
CA PRO A 40 -2.63 -20.91 7.16
C PRO A 40 -3.29 -19.59 7.56
N SER A 41 -2.74 -18.50 7.08
CA SER A 41 -3.28 -17.14 7.23
C SER A 41 -3.61 -16.55 5.86
N HIS A 42 -4.21 -15.37 5.83
CA HIS A 42 -4.54 -14.67 4.60
C HIS A 42 -3.92 -13.27 4.58
N VAL A 43 -3.40 -12.87 3.42
CA VAL A 43 -2.92 -11.52 3.14
C VAL A 43 -3.77 -10.94 2.02
N TYR A 44 -4.36 -9.78 2.27
CA TYR A 44 -5.28 -9.10 1.38
C TYR A 44 -4.73 -7.73 0.98
N GLY A 45 -4.68 -7.47 -0.32
CA GLY A 45 -4.31 -6.17 -0.89
C GLY A 45 -5.52 -5.27 -1.04
N THR A 46 -5.51 -4.14 -0.35
CA THR A 46 -6.57 -3.13 -0.39
C THR A 46 -6.24 -1.98 -1.32
N ILE A 47 -7.23 -1.14 -1.61
CA ILE A 47 -7.05 0.15 -2.25
C ILE A 47 -7.77 1.21 -1.42
N HIS A 48 -7.06 2.30 -1.11
CA HIS A 48 -7.60 3.41 -0.33
C HIS A 48 -8.42 4.35 -1.24
N ASP A 49 -9.62 3.91 -1.57
CA ASP A 49 -10.56 4.67 -2.41
C ASP A 49 -11.98 4.43 -1.91
N ALA A 50 -12.84 5.42 -2.05
CA ALA A 50 -14.25 5.37 -1.67
C ALA A 50 -15.16 5.11 -2.87
N ASP A 51 -14.65 4.45 -3.90
CA ASP A 51 -15.44 4.07 -5.08
C ASP A 51 -16.60 3.16 -4.68
N ALA A 52 -17.81 3.46 -5.21
CA ALA A 52 -19.00 2.68 -4.90
C ALA A 52 -18.89 1.18 -5.25
N ARG A 53 -17.99 0.82 -6.16
CA ARG A 53 -17.68 -0.58 -6.51
C ARG A 53 -16.96 -1.34 -5.39
N LEU A 54 -16.46 -0.64 -4.37
CA LEU A 54 -15.84 -1.18 -3.16
C LEU A 54 -16.83 -1.19 -1.97
N ALA A 55 -18.09 -0.86 -2.18
CA ALA A 55 -19.10 -0.77 -1.11
C ALA A 55 -19.24 -2.07 -0.31
N GLU A 56 -18.92 -3.22 -0.92
CA GLU A 56 -18.98 -4.52 -0.26
C GLU A 56 -17.67 -5.30 -0.43
N LEU A 57 -17.26 -5.99 0.63
CA LEU A 57 -16.14 -6.93 0.54
C LEU A 57 -16.52 -8.11 -0.36
N PRO A 58 -15.65 -8.50 -1.31
CA PRO A 58 -15.87 -9.69 -2.12
C PRO A 58 -16.12 -10.94 -1.27
N ALA A 59 -16.98 -11.85 -1.74
CA ALA A 59 -17.36 -13.07 -1.00
C ALA A 59 -16.15 -13.90 -0.55
N SER A 60 -15.13 -14.01 -1.41
CA SER A 60 -13.88 -14.72 -1.08
C SER A 60 -13.14 -14.06 0.09
N VAL A 61 -13.09 -12.70 0.12
CA VAL A 61 -12.47 -11.90 1.18
C VAL A 61 -13.27 -12.06 2.46
N SER A 62 -14.58 -11.85 2.42
CA SER A 62 -15.48 -12.03 3.57
C SER A 62 -15.41 -13.44 4.15
N GLY A 63 -15.34 -14.47 3.30
CA GLY A 63 -15.22 -15.86 3.73
C GLY A 63 -13.87 -16.17 4.39
N ALA A 64 -12.75 -15.65 3.85
CA ALA A 64 -11.43 -15.79 4.45
C ALA A 64 -11.34 -15.05 5.79
N PHE A 65 -11.80 -13.80 5.83
CA PHE A 65 -11.89 -13.01 7.06
C PHE A 65 -12.78 -13.69 8.12
N GLY A 66 -13.92 -14.24 7.70
CA GLY A 66 -14.85 -14.94 8.59
C GLY A 66 -14.23 -16.11 9.37
N ARG A 67 -13.24 -16.78 8.79
CA ARG A 67 -12.51 -17.90 9.43
C ARG A 67 -11.28 -17.49 10.22
N SER A 68 -10.90 -16.22 10.16
CA SER A 68 -9.70 -15.73 10.83
C SER A 68 -9.97 -15.39 12.30
N ARG A 69 -8.96 -15.56 13.16
CA ARG A 69 -8.98 -15.24 14.60
C ARG A 69 -8.51 -13.82 14.92
N SER A 70 -7.70 -13.22 14.04
CA SER A 70 -7.13 -11.88 14.24
C SER A 70 -7.08 -11.10 12.94
N LEU A 71 -7.16 -9.77 13.04
CA LEU A 71 -6.99 -8.81 11.97
C LEU A 71 -5.71 -8.00 12.21
N MET A 72 -4.88 -7.86 11.17
CA MET A 72 -3.81 -6.87 11.14
C MET A 72 -4.07 -5.88 10.00
N LEU A 73 -3.94 -4.60 10.30
CA LEU A 73 -4.01 -3.50 9.33
C LEU A 73 -2.66 -2.76 9.29
N GLU A 74 -2.39 -2.02 8.23
CA GLU A 74 -1.20 -1.16 8.17
C GLU A 74 -1.14 -0.26 9.41
N PHE A 75 -2.24 0.44 9.69
CA PHE A 75 -2.43 1.27 10.88
C PHE A 75 -3.90 1.25 11.31
N LEU A 76 -4.17 1.69 12.53
CA LEU A 76 -5.54 1.82 13.03
C LEU A 76 -6.01 3.27 12.86
N PRO A 77 -7.10 3.51 12.09
CA PRO A 77 -7.63 4.84 11.84
C PRO A 77 -8.49 5.31 13.05
N ASP A 78 -7.87 5.44 14.22
CA ASP A 78 -8.51 5.99 15.42
C ASP A 78 -8.35 7.52 15.51
N ALA A 79 -8.96 8.12 16.54
CA ALA A 79 -8.93 9.57 16.75
C ALA A 79 -7.50 10.08 16.99
N TYR A 80 -6.72 9.36 17.80
CA TYR A 80 -5.33 9.70 18.09
C TYR A 80 -4.47 9.71 16.81
N THR A 81 -4.55 8.64 16.00
CA THR A 81 -3.82 8.53 14.74
C THR A 81 -4.16 9.69 13.81
N ARG A 82 -5.45 10.03 13.70
CA ARG A 82 -5.90 11.14 12.83
C ARG A 82 -5.35 12.48 13.33
N GLU A 83 -5.46 12.77 14.63
CA GLU A 83 -4.97 14.01 15.22
C GLU A 83 -3.46 14.16 15.02
N ARG A 84 -2.69 13.13 15.31
CA ARG A 84 -1.23 13.12 15.10
C ARG A 84 -0.84 13.36 13.65
N PHE A 85 -1.58 12.76 12.70
CA PHE A 85 -1.31 12.96 11.27
C PHE A 85 -1.60 14.39 10.83
N ILE A 86 -2.69 14.99 11.32
CA ILE A 86 -3.04 16.38 11.05
C ILE A 86 -1.96 17.32 11.63
N GLU A 87 -1.59 17.15 12.91
CA GLU A 87 -0.54 17.96 13.54
C GLU A 87 0.78 17.89 12.79
N ALA A 88 1.23 16.69 12.43
CA ALA A 88 2.49 16.48 11.74
C ALA A 88 2.49 17.05 10.31
N ALA A 89 1.32 17.14 9.66
CA ALA A 89 1.16 17.71 8.34
C ALA A 89 1.26 19.25 8.33
N LEU A 90 1.33 19.91 9.49
CA LEU A 90 1.41 21.37 9.61
C LEU A 90 2.84 21.83 9.88
N PHE A 91 3.21 22.99 9.34
CA PHE A 91 4.39 23.71 9.79
C PHE A 91 4.17 24.23 11.21
N VAL A 92 5.11 23.94 12.10
CA VAL A 92 5.07 24.39 13.50
C VAL A 92 5.70 25.76 13.72
N ASP A 93 6.42 26.25 12.71
CA ASP A 93 7.07 27.57 12.69
C ASP A 93 6.29 28.59 11.84
N ARG A 94 6.98 29.65 11.42
CA ARG A 94 6.37 30.70 10.59
C ARG A 94 6.31 30.35 9.10
N GLN A 95 6.85 29.22 8.68
CA GLN A 95 6.81 28.80 7.29
C GLN A 95 5.37 28.57 6.81
N THR A 96 5.16 28.80 5.52
CA THR A 96 3.86 28.60 4.87
C THR A 96 4.00 27.78 3.60
N LEU A 97 2.92 27.12 3.22
CA LEU A 97 2.86 26.39 1.95
C LEU A 97 3.06 27.34 0.76
N GLU A 98 2.47 28.55 0.83
CA GLU A 98 2.59 29.57 -0.21
C GLU A 98 4.05 29.97 -0.46
N GLU A 99 4.86 30.15 0.59
CA GLU A 99 6.30 30.40 0.47
C GLU A 99 7.07 29.26 -0.21
N LYS A 100 6.60 28.02 -0.05
CA LYS A 100 7.27 26.84 -0.63
C LYS A 100 6.92 26.61 -2.09
N ILE A 101 5.67 26.88 -2.49
CA ILE A 101 5.20 26.53 -3.84
C ILE A 101 4.91 27.74 -4.72
N GLY A 102 4.86 28.96 -4.16
CA GLY A 102 4.49 30.18 -4.84
C GLY A 102 2.99 30.44 -4.87
N ALA A 103 2.61 31.70 -5.10
CA ALA A 103 1.24 32.19 -4.99
C ALA A 103 0.26 31.49 -5.97
N ASP A 104 0.70 31.26 -7.21
CA ASP A 104 -0.15 30.68 -8.25
C ASP A 104 -0.52 29.21 -7.92
N ASP A 105 0.47 28.41 -7.54
CA ASP A 105 0.23 27.01 -7.16
C ASP A 105 -0.52 26.93 -5.83
N PHE A 106 -0.28 27.87 -4.90
CA PHE A 106 -1.05 27.94 -3.66
C PHE A 106 -2.52 28.25 -3.93
N ALA A 107 -2.84 29.18 -4.85
CA ALA A 107 -4.21 29.46 -5.26
C ALA A 107 -4.91 28.20 -5.83
N ARG A 108 -4.20 27.39 -6.63
CA ARG A 108 -4.71 26.12 -7.14
C ARG A 108 -4.97 25.09 -6.02
N VAL A 109 -4.08 25.00 -5.02
CA VAL A 109 -4.30 24.14 -3.85
C VAL A 109 -5.58 24.55 -3.12
N LEU A 110 -5.80 25.86 -2.92
CA LEU A 110 -7.01 26.37 -2.26
C LEU A 110 -8.27 25.99 -3.04
N GLU A 111 -8.27 26.15 -4.35
CA GLU A 111 -9.39 25.77 -5.22
C GLU A 111 -9.70 24.28 -5.12
N GLU A 112 -8.70 23.42 -5.20
CA GLU A 112 -8.85 21.96 -5.14
C GLU A 112 -9.29 21.46 -3.75
N LEU A 113 -8.93 22.14 -2.67
CA LEU A 113 -9.28 21.74 -1.31
C LEU A 113 -10.52 22.45 -0.75
N ALA A 114 -11.04 23.47 -1.41
CA ALA A 114 -12.27 24.17 -1.00
C ALA A 114 -13.48 23.22 -0.86
N PRO A 115 -13.71 22.24 -1.76
CA PRO A 115 -14.85 21.33 -1.65
C PRO A 115 -14.87 20.47 -0.39
N ILE A 116 -13.71 20.23 0.24
CA ILE A 116 -13.62 19.47 1.51
C ILE A 116 -13.59 20.37 2.75
N GLY A 117 -13.86 21.67 2.58
CA GLY A 117 -14.07 22.62 3.67
C GLY A 117 -12.80 23.08 4.39
N LEU A 118 -11.60 22.92 3.80
CA LEU A 118 -10.36 23.41 4.40
C LEU A 118 -10.26 24.94 4.20
N THR A 119 -10.00 25.67 5.31
CA THR A 119 -9.83 27.12 5.26
C THR A 119 -8.47 27.52 4.70
N ARG A 120 -8.37 28.75 4.17
CA ARG A 120 -7.10 29.31 3.68
C ARG A 120 -6.00 29.26 4.75
N GLU A 121 -6.35 29.60 6.00
CA GLU A 121 -5.41 29.63 7.12
C GLU A 121 -4.86 28.24 7.42
N PHE A 122 -5.71 27.22 7.38
CA PHE A 122 -5.29 25.84 7.57
C PHE A 122 -4.40 25.36 6.41
N VAL A 123 -4.83 25.59 5.17
CA VAL A 123 -4.07 25.21 3.97
C VAL A 123 -2.71 25.91 3.93
N ALA A 124 -2.62 27.18 4.35
CA ALA A 124 -1.37 27.91 4.42
C ALA A 124 -0.34 27.27 5.36
N LYS A 125 -0.79 26.56 6.39
CA LYS A 125 0.06 25.85 7.35
C LYS A 125 0.44 24.44 6.92
N LEU A 126 -0.19 23.87 5.90
CA LEU A 126 0.16 22.53 5.43
C LEU A 126 1.60 22.47 4.90
N LYS A 127 2.32 21.42 5.29
CA LYS A 127 3.52 20.97 4.59
C LYS A 127 3.13 20.47 3.18
N PRO A 128 4.03 20.50 2.19
CA PRO A 128 3.67 20.05 0.82
C PRO A 128 3.18 18.60 0.76
N TRP A 129 3.73 17.69 1.58
CA TRP A 129 3.21 16.32 1.65
C TRP A 129 1.80 16.24 2.23
N GLY A 130 1.49 17.11 3.22
CA GLY A 130 0.15 17.21 3.80
C GLY A 130 -0.88 17.69 2.77
N ALA A 131 -0.52 18.71 1.97
CA ALA A 131 -1.35 19.16 0.84
C ALA A 131 -1.55 18.04 -0.19
N LEU A 132 -0.48 17.32 -0.56
CA LEU A 132 -0.53 16.22 -1.53
C LEU A 132 -1.47 15.07 -1.09
N ILE A 133 -1.46 14.71 0.20
CA ILE A 133 -2.37 13.69 0.75
C ILE A 133 -3.82 14.19 0.70
N ASN A 134 -4.09 15.44 1.10
CA ASN A 134 -5.43 16.01 1.07
C ASN A 134 -5.99 16.12 -0.38
N LEU A 135 -5.16 16.45 -1.37
CA LEU A 135 -5.55 16.43 -2.78
C LEU A 135 -5.98 15.03 -3.27
N ARG A 136 -5.43 13.98 -2.68
CA ARG A 136 -5.84 12.58 -2.97
C ARG A 136 -7.12 12.21 -2.21
N ALA A 137 -7.21 12.58 -0.94
CA ALA A 137 -8.36 12.28 -0.07
C ALA A 137 -9.64 13.01 -0.46
N ALA A 138 -9.55 14.17 -1.14
CA ALA A 138 -10.69 14.96 -1.59
C ALA A 138 -11.66 14.22 -2.55
N ARG A 139 -11.43 12.93 -2.82
CA ARG A 139 -12.21 12.11 -3.76
C ARG A 139 -13.23 11.20 -3.13
N GLY A 140 -13.30 11.07 -1.80
CA GLY A 140 -14.29 10.16 -1.21
C GLY A 140 -14.22 10.03 0.31
N ASP A 141 -15.25 9.41 0.88
CA ASP A 141 -15.36 9.15 2.31
C ASP A 141 -14.49 7.94 2.72
N SER A 142 -13.54 8.15 3.61
CA SER A 142 -12.67 7.10 4.13
C SER A 142 -13.43 5.98 4.88
N ALA A 143 -14.67 6.21 5.27
CA ALA A 143 -15.52 5.21 5.93
C ALA A 143 -15.93 4.05 4.98
N ALA A 144 -15.87 4.25 3.68
CA ALA A 144 -16.25 3.23 2.69
C ALA A 144 -15.10 2.28 2.31
N THR A 145 -13.87 2.53 2.76
CA THR A 145 -12.72 1.67 2.39
C THR A 145 -12.85 0.25 2.95
N HIS A 146 -12.20 -0.72 2.28
CA HIS A 146 -12.20 -2.11 2.74
C HIS A 146 -11.56 -2.27 4.13
N GLU A 147 -10.55 -1.46 4.46
CA GLU A 147 -9.93 -1.45 5.79
C GLU A 147 -10.91 -1.04 6.87
N ALA A 148 -11.70 0.01 6.62
CA ALA A 148 -12.72 0.46 7.57
C ALA A 148 -13.80 -0.61 7.77
N GLN A 149 -14.26 -1.25 6.69
CA GLN A 149 -15.23 -2.36 6.77
C GLN A 149 -14.67 -3.57 7.54
N LEU A 150 -13.41 -3.95 7.30
CA LEU A 150 -12.76 -5.04 8.02
C LEU A 150 -12.61 -4.71 9.50
N LEU A 151 -12.20 -3.48 9.83
CA LEU A 151 -12.06 -3.03 11.22
C LEU A 151 -13.40 -3.03 11.97
N GLN A 152 -14.46 -2.52 11.33
CA GLN A 152 -15.81 -2.54 11.90
C GLN A 152 -16.26 -3.98 12.20
N ARG A 153 -16.17 -4.87 11.22
CA ARG A 153 -16.55 -6.30 11.38
C ARG A 153 -15.68 -7.02 12.42
N ALA A 154 -14.39 -6.67 12.54
CA ALA A 154 -13.52 -7.23 13.58
C ALA A 154 -13.98 -6.80 14.98
N ARG A 155 -14.37 -5.53 15.16
CA ARG A 155 -14.90 -5.00 16.43
C ARG A 155 -16.23 -5.69 16.81
N GLU A 156 -17.16 -5.82 15.87
CA GLU A 156 -18.44 -6.51 16.08
C GLU A 156 -18.23 -7.96 16.54
N ARG A 157 -17.22 -8.63 15.98
CA ARG A 157 -16.85 -10.02 16.34
C ARG A 157 -15.95 -10.11 17.58
N ARG A 158 -15.56 -9.02 18.19
CA ARG A 158 -14.55 -8.94 19.27
C ARG A 158 -13.25 -9.66 18.92
N MET A 159 -12.87 -9.56 17.66
CA MET A 159 -11.66 -10.13 17.10
C MET A 159 -10.43 -9.37 17.61
N ALA A 160 -9.32 -10.07 17.82
CA ALA A 160 -8.05 -9.39 18.10
C ALA A 160 -7.62 -8.55 16.91
N VAL A 161 -7.38 -7.26 17.14
CA VAL A 161 -6.94 -6.31 16.10
C VAL A 161 -5.56 -5.80 16.46
N ALA A 162 -4.66 -5.76 15.48
CA ALA A 162 -3.32 -5.22 15.61
C ALA A 162 -3.00 -4.29 14.44
N GLN A 163 -2.08 -3.37 14.65
CA GLN A 163 -1.48 -2.57 13.59
C GLN A 163 -0.07 -3.08 13.27
N ILE A 164 0.34 -2.94 12.01
CA ILE A 164 1.68 -3.30 11.55
C ILE A 164 2.64 -2.14 11.82
N GLU A 165 2.20 -0.91 11.56
CA GLU A 165 3.00 0.31 11.72
C GLU A 165 2.32 1.27 12.71
N GLY A 166 3.12 1.98 13.48
CA GLY A 166 2.65 3.09 14.30
C GLY A 166 2.44 4.37 13.48
N VAL A 167 1.61 5.28 13.99
CA VAL A 167 1.35 6.56 13.32
C VAL A 167 2.63 7.37 13.09
N GLU A 168 3.56 7.37 14.04
CA GLU A 168 4.82 8.12 13.95
C GLU A 168 5.70 7.59 12.80
N GLU A 169 5.67 6.28 12.53
CA GLU A 169 6.42 5.68 11.43
C GLU A 169 5.84 6.08 10.06
N GLN A 170 4.51 6.16 9.98
CA GLN A 170 3.86 6.64 8.76
C GLN A 170 4.11 8.13 8.53
N ILE A 171 4.03 8.95 9.59
CA ILE A 171 4.39 10.37 9.54
C ILE A 171 5.83 10.51 9.05
N PHE A 172 6.77 9.78 9.65
CA PHE A 172 8.18 9.78 9.30
C PHE A 172 8.41 9.45 7.80
N THR A 173 7.61 8.55 7.24
CA THR A 173 7.68 8.18 5.82
C THR A 173 7.53 9.40 4.91
N PHE A 174 6.63 10.32 5.25
CA PHE A 174 6.35 11.52 4.46
C PHE A 174 7.21 12.72 4.89
N ASP A 175 7.37 12.92 6.19
CA ASP A 175 8.03 14.10 6.75
C ASP A 175 9.53 14.12 6.46
N GLU A 176 10.18 12.96 6.44
CA GLU A 176 11.58 12.78 6.08
C GLU A 176 11.83 12.73 4.55
N CYS A 177 10.79 12.85 3.73
CA CYS A 177 10.97 13.06 2.30
C CYS A 177 11.60 14.45 2.08
N PRO A 178 12.69 14.59 1.30
CA PRO A 178 13.31 15.88 1.06
C PRO A 178 12.30 16.94 0.62
N MET A 179 12.37 18.14 1.19
CA MET A 179 11.43 19.24 0.92
C MET A 179 11.29 19.51 -0.58
N ASP A 180 12.42 19.52 -1.32
CA ASP A 180 12.39 19.71 -2.77
C ASP A 180 11.59 18.63 -3.49
N SER A 181 11.65 17.38 -3.00
CA SER A 181 10.84 16.31 -3.57
C SER A 181 9.37 16.48 -3.26
N GLN A 182 9.03 16.89 -2.03
CA GLN A 182 7.65 17.17 -1.66
C GLN A 182 7.06 18.29 -2.51
N VAL A 183 7.80 19.40 -2.69
CA VAL A 183 7.41 20.55 -3.51
C VAL A 183 7.25 20.15 -4.98
N ALA A 184 8.26 19.47 -5.56
CA ALA A 184 8.21 19.04 -6.96
C ALA A 184 7.01 18.13 -7.24
N LEU A 185 6.73 17.17 -6.36
CA LEU A 185 5.59 16.24 -6.50
C LEU A 185 4.24 16.95 -6.33
N LEU A 186 4.14 17.94 -5.43
CA LEU A 186 2.91 18.70 -5.27
C LEU A 186 2.64 19.56 -6.51
N LYS A 187 3.63 20.32 -7.00
CA LYS A 187 3.51 21.15 -8.22
C LYS A 187 3.14 20.30 -9.43
N HIS A 188 3.83 19.17 -9.60
CA HIS A 188 3.51 18.21 -10.66
C HIS A 188 2.07 17.71 -10.56
N SER A 189 1.60 17.38 -9.35
CA SER A 189 0.23 16.92 -9.13
C SER A 189 -0.82 17.97 -9.45
N LEU A 190 -0.53 19.25 -9.22
CA LEU A 190 -1.41 20.36 -9.60
C LEU A 190 -1.42 20.55 -11.11
N ALA A 191 -0.24 20.53 -11.76
CA ALA A 191 -0.12 20.73 -13.20
C ALA A 191 -0.81 19.63 -14.02
N HIS A 192 -0.81 18.38 -13.52
CA HIS A 192 -1.33 17.22 -14.22
C HIS A 192 -2.56 16.60 -13.54
N ARG A 193 -3.38 17.44 -12.88
CA ARG A 193 -4.52 16.99 -12.09
C ARG A 193 -5.48 16.09 -12.85
N GLY A 194 -5.86 16.47 -14.08
CA GLY A 194 -6.77 15.69 -14.93
C GLY A 194 -6.20 14.30 -15.28
N GLU A 195 -4.92 14.23 -15.61
CA GLU A 195 -4.25 12.97 -15.94
C GLU A 195 -4.12 12.04 -14.72
N LEU A 196 -3.92 12.60 -13.52
CA LEU A 196 -3.90 11.84 -12.26
C LEU A 196 -5.29 11.30 -11.90
N VAL A 197 -6.37 12.03 -12.24
CA VAL A 197 -7.74 11.53 -12.12
C VAL A 197 -7.94 10.33 -13.04
N GLU A 198 -7.54 10.44 -14.30
CA GLU A 198 -7.65 9.34 -15.26
C GLU A 198 -6.78 8.14 -14.84
N LEU A 199 -5.55 8.38 -14.38
CA LEU A 199 -4.69 7.33 -13.84
C LEU A 199 -5.34 6.61 -12.67
N ALA A 200 -5.97 7.33 -11.74
CA ALA A 200 -6.67 6.74 -10.60
C ALA A 200 -7.85 5.86 -11.06
N ASN A 201 -8.66 6.34 -12.03
CA ASN A 201 -9.77 5.56 -12.59
C ASN A 201 -9.28 4.26 -13.25
N ARG A 202 -8.21 4.33 -14.03
CA ARG A 202 -7.59 3.14 -14.65
C ARG A 202 -6.98 2.20 -13.61
N THR A 203 -6.35 2.74 -12.58
CA THR A 203 -5.82 1.97 -11.44
C THR A 203 -6.95 1.23 -10.73
N MET A 204 -8.07 1.90 -10.48
CA MET A 204 -9.27 1.26 -9.92
C MET A 204 -9.78 0.12 -10.82
N GLY A 205 -9.86 0.34 -12.13
CA GLY A 205 -10.23 -0.73 -13.09
C GLY A 205 -9.30 -1.94 -12.98
N ALA A 206 -7.99 -1.74 -12.99
CA ALA A 206 -7.01 -2.82 -12.85
C ALA A 206 -7.10 -3.52 -11.47
N TYR A 207 -7.37 -2.76 -10.40
CA TYR A 207 -7.59 -3.34 -9.07
C TYR A 207 -8.83 -4.26 -9.04
N LEU A 208 -9.95 -3.84 -9.62
CA LEU A 208 -11.17 -4.66 -9.71
C LEU A 208 -10.95 -5.93 -10.54
N GLU A 209 -10.04 -5.90 -11.51
CA GLU A 209 -9.57 -7.07 -12.26
C GLU A 209 -8.50 -7.88 -11.52
N ARG A 210 -8.06 -7.40 -10.34
CA ARG A 210 -7.00 -7.99 -9.52
C ARG A 210 -5.65 -8.10 -10.23
N ASP A 211 -5.38 -7.20 -11.17
CA ASP A 211 -4.15 -7.14 -11.97
C ASP A 211 -3.16 -6.13 -11.36
N LEU A 212 -2.35 -6.61 -10.41
CA LEU A 212 -1.33 -5.81 -9.72
C LEU A 212 -0.25 -5.33 -10.69
N ALA A 213 0.11 -6.16 -11.67
CA ALA A 213 1.08 -5.80 -12.69
C ALA A 213 0.56 -4.67 -13.59
N ALA A 214 -0.74 -4.65 -13.91
CA ALA A 214 -1.34 -3.54 -14.65
C ALA A 214 -1.29 -2.24 -13.84
N ILE A 215 -1.60 -2.27 -12.53
CA ILE A 215 -1.48 -1.10 -11.65
C ILE A 215 -0.04 -0.56 -11.69
N TRP A 216 0.94 -1.43 -11.56
CA TRP A 216 2.35 -1.05 -11.61
C TRP A 216 2.74 -0.44 -12.97
N ARG A 217 2.38 -1.11 -14.08
CA ARG A 217 2.64 -0.59 -15.44
C ARG A 217 2.00 0.76 -15.71
N LEU A 218 0.76 0.98 -15.26
CA LEU A 218 0.08 2.27 -15.38
C LEU A 218 0.85 3.38 -14.69
N ARG A 219 1.33 3.11 -13.47
CA ARG A 219 2.14 4.04 -12.69
C ARG A 219 3.47 4.34 -13.38
N GLU A 220 4.22 3.31 -13.79
CA GLU A 220 5.51 3.46 -14.47
C GLU A 220 5.37 4.22 -15.80
N ALA A 221 4.35 3.91 -16.59
CA ALA A 221 4.07 4.60 -17.85
C ALA A 221 3.71 6.08 -17.61
N PHE A 222 3.05 6.41 -16.51
CA PHE A 222 2.79 7.79 -16.14
C PHE A 222 4.09 8.52 -15.76
N ILE A 223 4.92 7.93 -14.90
CA ILE A 223 6.20 8.53 -14.46
C ILE A 223 7.14 8.73 -15.65
N ALA A 224 7.21 7.78 -16.57
CA ALA A 224 8.08 7.83 -17.75
C ALA A 224 7.78 9.01 -18.70
N ARG A 225 6.56 9.57 -18.64
CA ARG A 225 6.21 10.79 -19.42
C ARG A 225 6.76 12.07 -18.82
N TYR A 226 7.22 12.03 -17.57
CA TYR A 226 7.64 13.21 -16.79
C TYR A 226 9.02 12.97 -16.15
N PRO A 227 10.08 12.93 -16.96
CA PRO A 227 11.42 12.63 -16.47
C PRO A 227 11.94 13.65 -15.44
N GLU A 228 11.42 14.88 -15.47
CA GLU A 228 11.78 15.96 -14.54
C GLU A 228 11.40 15.67 -13.08
N VAL A 229 10.39 14.81 -12.84
CA VAL A 229 9.99 14.38 -11.48
C VAL A 229 10.34 12.93 -11.18
N ALA A 230 10.96 12.21 -12.09
CA ALA A 230 11.23 10.78 -11.94
C ALA A 230 12.10 10.48 -10.70
N ALA A 231 13.14 11.28 -10.45
CA ALA A 231 13.99 11.12 -9.26
C ALA A 231 13.21 11.34 -7.96
N HIS A 232 12.34 12.35 -7.91
CA HIS A 232 11.48 12.62 -6.74
C HIS A 232 10.44 11.52 -6.53
N GLN A 233 9.87 10.97 -7.63
CA GLN A 233 8.97 9.82 -7.58
C GLN A 233 9.70 8.56 -7.07
N ALA A 234 10.95 8.34 -7.47
CA ALA A 234 11.75 7.21 -7.00
C ALA A 234 11.99 7.28 -5.47
N VAL A 235 12.35 8.47 -4.95
CA VAL A 235 12.50 8.69 -3.50
C VAL A 235 11.20 8.35 -2.77
N MET A 236 10.08 8.90 -3.23
CA MET A 236 8.76 8.65 -2.61
C MET A 236 8.37 7.16 -2.69
N THR A 237 8.60 6.51 -3.83
CA THR A 237 8.30 5.08 -4.01
C THR A 237 9.11 4.22 -3.06
N LYS A 238 10.40 4.49 -2.94
CA LYS A 238 11.26 3.76 -2.01
C LYS A 238 10.70 3.85 -0.59
N ARG A 239 10.37 5.06 -0.12
CA ARG A 239 9.89 5.29 1.25
C ARG A 239 8.49 4.73 1.50
N VAL A 240 7.53 5.07 0.63
CA VAL A 240 6.12 4.72 0.83
C VAL A 240 5.83 3.25 0.52
N LEU A 241 6.62 2.61 -0.35
CA LEU A 241 6.34 1.26 -0.79
C LEU A 241 7.42 0.27 -0.33
N TYR A 242 8.67 0.42 -0.76
CA TYR A 242 9.67 -0.63 -0.55
C TYR A 242 10.11 -0.75 0.90
N ASP A 243 10.50 0.37 1.54
CA ASP A 243 10.98 0.36 2.93
C ASP A 243 9.86 -0.14 3.87
N ARG A 244 8.62 0.28 3.64
CA ARG A 244 7.46 -0.17 4.41
C ARG A 244 7.15 -1.65 4.16
N SER A 245 7.24 -2.15 2.93
CA SER A 245 7.01 -3.57 2.64
C SER A 245 7.95 -4.48 3.43
N VAL A 246 9.23 -4.08 3.60
CA VAL A 246 10.20 -4.82 4.41
C VAL A 246 9.76 -4.87 5.88
N VAL A 247 9.38 -3.73 6.45
CA VAL A 247 8.88 -3.63 7.84
C VAL A 247 7.60 -4.46 8.01
N MET A 248 6.66 -4.34 7.06
CA MET A 248 5.40 -5.09 7.10
C MET A 248 5.64 -6.59 7.05
N ALA A 249 6.47 -7.08 6.12
CA ALA A 249 6.77 -8.50 5.99
C ALA A 249 7.40 -9.07 7.28
N PHE A 250 8.28 -8.32 7.91
CA PHE A 250 8.90 -8.72 9.18
C PHE A 250 7.87 -8.77 10.33
N ARG A 251 7.08 -7.71 10.51
CA ARG A 251 6.18 -7.59 11.67
C ARG A 251 4.98 -8.52 11.61
N MET A 252 4.44 -8.77 10.43
CA MET A 252 3.30 -9.68 10.31
C MET A 252 3.65 -11.13 10.63
N GLN A 253 4.92 -11.54 10.57
CA GLN A 253 5.34 -12.91 10.85
C GLN A 253 4.91 -13.41 12.24
N ARG A 254 4.87 -12.52 13.24
CA ARG A 254 4.42 -12.90 14.59
C ARG A 254 2.99 -13.48 14.56
N GLU A 255 2.08 -12.82 13.84
CA GLU A 255 0.69 -13.27 13.73
C GLU A 255 0.54 -14.41 12.72
N LEU A 256 1.32 -14.41 11.64
CA LEU A 256 1.34 -15.52 10.67
C LEU A 256 1.76 -16.83 11.33
N ARG A 257 2.78 -16.81 12.20
CA ARG A 257 3.22 -18.00 12.97
C ARG A 257 2.14 -18.55 13.90
N ARG A 258 1.29 -17.70 14.43
CA ARG A 258 0.12 -18.13 15.25
C ARG A 258 -0.98 -18.76 14.41
N GLY A 259 -0.97 -18.53 13.11
CA GLY A 259 -1.96 -18.99 12.15
C GLY A 259 -3.31 -18.28 12.23
N ASP A 260 -4.16 -18.56 11.27
CA ASP A 260 -5.52 -18.02 11.15
C ASP A 260 -5.60 -16.48 11.26
N ALA A 261 -4.54 -15.77 10.86
CA ALA A 261 -4.53 -14.32 10.79
C ALA A 261 -5.09 -13.82 9.44
N PHE A 262 -5.76 -12.67 9.47
CA PHE A 262 -6.10 -11.90 8.29
C PHE A 262 -5.31 -10.61 8.31
N VAL A 263 -4.45 -10.41 7.31
CA VAL A 263 -3.61 -9.23 7.19
C VAL A 263 -4.10 -8.42 5.99
N ALA A 264 -4.38 -7.14 6.16
CA ALA A 264 -4.76 -6.24 5.06
C ALA A 264 -3.75 -5.11 4.94
N VAL A 265 -3.18 -4.97 3.73
CA VAL A 265 -2.19 -3.96 3.36
C VAL A 265 -2.53 -3.42 1.96
N GLY A 266 -2.03 -2.24 1.59
CA GLY A 266 -2.26 -1.70 0.25
C GLY A 266 -1.78 -2.67 -0.84
N ALA A 267 -2.56 -2.79 -1.91
CA ALA A 267 -2.37 -3.81 -2.94
C ALA A 267 -0.97 -3.80 -3.58
N LEU A 268 -0.38 -2.62 -3.78
CA LEU A 268 0.97 -2.52 -4.34
C LEU A 268 2.07 -3.04 -3.42
N HIS A 269 1.81 -3.16 -2.10
CA HIS A 269 2.73 -3.85 -1.19
C HIS A 269 2.82 -5.37 -1.46
N LEU A 270 1.88 -5.95 -2.20
CA LEU A 270 1.92 -7.37 -2.55
C LEU A 270 2.79 -7.68 -3.77
N TYR A 271 3.00 -6.69 -4.65
CA TYR A 271 3.60 -6.85 -5.97
C TYR A 271 5.12 -6.65 -5.98
N GLY A 272 5.80 -7.39 -6.87
CA GLY A 272 7.23 -7.22 -7.16
C GLY A 272 8.17 -7.93 -6.18
N GLU A 273 9.47 -7.82 -6.44
CA GLU A 273 10.51 -8.47 -5.64
C GLU A 273 10.64 -7.90 -4.23
N ASN A 274 10.32 -6.62 -4.07
CA ASN A 274 10.29 -5.93 -2.78
C ASN A 274 8.91 -5.99 -2.12
N GLY A 275 7.97 -6.71 -2.70
CA GLY A 275 6.62 -6.87 -2.16
C GLY A 275 6.58 -7.89 -1.00
N VAL A 276 5.61 -7.72 -0.14
CA VAL A 276 5.40 -8.56 1.05
C VAL A 276 5.36 -10.05 0.71
N LEU A 277 4.70 -10.44 -0.39
CA LEU A 277 4.60 -11.86 -0.77
C LEU A 277 5.94 -12.46 -1.17
N ALA A 278 6.79 -11.68 -1.85
CA ALA A 278 8.14 -12.12 -2.22
C ALA A 278 9.05 -12.20 -0.99
N LEU A 279 8.98 -11.22 -0.09
CA LEU A 279 9.72 -11.20 1.16
C LEU A 279 9.31 -12.38 2.08
N LEU A 280 8.02 -12.65 2.22
CA LEU A 280 7.54 -13.81 2.96
C LEU A 280 7.98 -15.14 2.33
N ALA A 281 8.10 -15.20 0.99
CA ALA A 281 8.61 -16.40 0.32
C ALA A 281 10.09 -16.65 0.63
N GLN A 282 10.91 -15.60 0.78
CA GLN A 282 12.30 -15.72 1.25
C GLN A 282 12.37 -16.27 2.68
N ASP A 283 11.38 -15.97 3.52
CA ASP A 283 11.25 -16.48 4.89
C ASP A 283 10.57 -17.86 4.98
N GLY A 284 10.42 -18.54 3.84
CA GLY A 284 9.91 -19.91 3.76
C GLY A 284 8.38 -20.05 3.75
N TYR A 285 7.64 -18.94 3.60
CA TYR A 285 6.19 -19.00 3.39
C TYR A 285 5.84 -19.35 1.94
N ARG A 286 4.79 -20.12 1.79
CA ARG A 286 4.17 -20.42 0.49
C ARG A 286 2.88 -19.61 0.34
N SER A 287 2.81 -18.80 -0.70
CA SER A 287 1.62 -18.02 -1.06
C SER A 287 0.84 -18.69 -2.18
N THR A 288 -0.46 -18.83 -2.00
CA THR A 288 -1.40 -19.37 -2.99
C THR A 288 -2.51 -18.35 -3.22
N ARG A 289 -2.75 -17.98 -4.47
CA ARG A 289 -3.81 -17.02 -4.81
C ARG A 289 -5.19 -17.60 -4.49
N VAL A 290 -6.03 -16.81 -3.83
CA VAL A 290 -7.43 -17.13 -3.49
C VAL A 290 -8.39 -16.31 -4.34
N TYR A 291 -8.06 -15.02 -4.60
CA TYR A 291 -8.91 -14.09 -5.35
C TYR A 291 -8.12 -13.04 -6.11
#